data_d9e6057a25812c8151ecc58b7e4b7954
#
_entry.id   d9e6057a25812c8151ecc58b7e4b7954
#
_cell.length_a   1.000
_cell.length_b   1.000
_cell.length_c   1.000
_cell.angle_alpha   90.00
_cell.angle_beta   90.00
_cell.angle_gamma   90.00
#
_symmetry.space_group_name_H-M   'P 1'
#
loop_
_entity.id
_entity.type
_entity.pdbx_description
1 polymer ?
#
loop_
_entity_poly.entity_id
_entity_poly.type
_entity_poly.pdbx_seq_one_letter_code
_entity_poly.pdbx_strand_id
1 'polypeptide(L)'
;MNQIIHRYKAMKTRQAKDWWTVTFGDPASWFILSLIGDWKWVTPLGITILSLFIRIFGALMIGINNIILGVIMIQVGIVMDHMDGNLARYRKKTTLSGGFIDRIFDGLSFYIIITALGWHAVNLGSST
;
A
#
# COMPACT_ATOMS: atom_id res chain seq x y z
N MET A 1 -14.15 -20.46 -10.98
CA MET A 1 -14.52 -20.16 -9.58
C MET A 1 -13.63 -20.88 -8.55
N ASN A 2 -13.38 -22.16 -8.67
CA ASN A 2 -12.54 -22.93 -7.73
C ASN A 2 -11.09 -22.44 -7.60
N GLN A 3 -10.46 -21.99 -8.69
CA GLN A 3 -9.08 -21.48 -8.65
C GLN A 3 -8.94 -20.18 -7.86
N ILE A 4 -9.89 -19.26 -7.97
CA ILE A 4 -9.90 -17.98 -7.24
C ILE A 4 -10.00 -18.27 -5.74
N ILE A 5 -10.92 -19.16 -5.34
CA ILE A 5 -11.09 -19.54 -3.93
C ILE A 5 -9.83 -20.22 -3.37
N HIS A 6 -9.19 -21.09 -4.16
CA HIS A 6 -7.96 -21.76 -3.76
C HIS A 6 -6.82 -20.74 -3.54
N ARG A 7 -6.67 -19.77 -4.46
CA ARG A 7 -5.68 -18.68 -4.36
C ARG A 7 -5.93 -17.80 -3.14
N TYR A 8 -7.17 -17.38 -2.93
CA TYR A 8 -7.56 -16.60 -1.75
C TYR A 8 -7.18 -17.30 -0.45
N LYS A 9 -7.49 -18.60 -0.33
CA LYS A 9 -7.11 -19.41 0.84
C LYS A 9 -5.59 -19.54 1.01
N ALA A 10 -4.84 -19.70 -0.07
CA ALA A 10 -3.38 -19.81 -0.04
C ALA A 10 -2.69 -18.50 0.39
N MET A 11 -3.29 -17.34 0.08
CA MET A 11 -2.77 -16.04 0.49
C MET A 11 -3.10 -15.69 1.95
N LYS A 12 -4.17 -16.25 2.52
CA LYS A 12 -4.64 -16.01 3.89
C LYS A 12 -3.77 -16.69 4.97
N THR A 13 -2.49 -16.90 4.74
CA THR A 13 -1.60 -17.60 5.68
C THR A 13 -0.89 -16.68 6.68
N ARG A 14 -0.99 -15.35 6.53
CA ARG A 14 -0.39 -14.37 7.44
C ARG A 14 -1.27 -14.18 8.67
N GLN A 15 -0.67 -14.25 9.84
CA GLN A 15 -1.26 -13.69 11.06
C GLN A 15 -1.02 -12.17 11.04
N ALA A 16 -2.03 -11.40 10.68
CA ALA A 16 -2.00 -9.96 10.81
C ALA A 16 -1.99 -9.59 12.29
N LYS A 17 -1.22 -8.56 12.66
CA LYS A 17 -1.04 -8.15 14.05
C LYS A 17 -1.91 -6.96 14.44
N ASP A 18 -2.35 -6.16 13.46
CA ASP A 18 -3.14 -4.95 13.66
C ASP A 18 -4.55 -5.11 13.07
N TRP A 19 -5.52 -4.47 13.70
CA TRP A 19 -6.93 -4.57 13.36
C TRP A 19 -7.23 -4.04 11.94
N TRP A 20 -6.53 -2.97 11.50
CA TRP A 20 -6.74 -2.38 10.19
C TRP A 20 -6.32 -3.35 9.07
N THR A 21 -5.15 -3.97 9.22
CA THR A 21 -4.66 -4.99 8.27
C THR A 21 -5.61 -6.18 8.19
N VAL A 22 -6.13 -6.65 9.35
CA VAL A 22 -7.08 -7.79 9.37
C VAL A 22 -8.40 -7.44 8.69
N THR A 23 -8.90 -6.22 8.93
CA THR A 23 -10.27 -5.84 8.53
C THR A 23 -10.34 -5.34 7.09
N PHE A 24 -9.34 -4.59 6.64
CA PHE A 24 -9.34 -3.92 5.34
C PHE A 24 -8.14 -4.28 4.45
N GLY A 25 -6.93 -4.20 4.96
CA GLY A 25 -5.71 -4.33 4.18
C GLY A 25 -5.56 -5.70 3.52
N ASP A 26 -5.57 -6.76 4.31
CA ASP A 26 -5.42 -8.13 3.82
C ASP A 26 -6.61 -8.59 2.96
N PRO A 27 -7.89 -8.44 3.39
CA PRO A 27 -9.02 -8.85 2.56
C PRO A 27 -9.05 -8.17 1.19
N ALA A 28 -8.81 -6.84 1.15
CA ALA A 28 -8.77 -6.10 -0.11
C ALA A 28 -7.62 -6.58 -1.01
N SER A 29 -6.40 -6.75 -0.44
CA SER A 29 -5.24 -7.23 -1.19
C SER A 29 -5.43 -8.66 -1.68
N TRP A 30 -5.97 -9.57 -0.88
CA TRP A 30 -6.22 -10.95 -1.28
C TRP A 30 -7.28 -11.04 -2.38
N PHE A 31 -8.34 -10.23 -2.29
CA PHE A 31 -9.37 -10.18 -3.32
C PHE A 31 -8.78 -9.74 -4.67
N ILE A 32 -8.06 -8.63 -4.70
CA ILE A 32 -7.44 -8.11 -5.92
C ILE A 32 -6.42 -9.11 -6.47
N LEU A 33 -5.54 -9.64 -5.62
CA LEU A 33 -4.52 -10.60 -6.05
C LEU A 33 -5.09 -11.94 -6.51
N SER A 34 -6.27 -12.34 -6.01
CA SER A 34 -6.94 -13.55 -6.52
C SER A 34 -7.31 -13.44 -8.00
N LEU A 35 -7.50 -12.20 -8.48
CA LEU A 35 -7.81 -11.90 -9.88
C LEU A 35 -6.55 -11.74 -10.75
N ILE A 36 -5.54 -11.04 -10.24
CA ILE A 36 -4.36 -10.63 -11.03
C ILE A 36 -3.05 -11.34 -10.65
N GLY A 37 -3.06 -12.14 -9.58
CA GLY A 37 -1.84 -12.72 -8.98
C GLY A 37 -1.02 -13.64 -9.91
N ASP A 38 -1.62 -14.20 -10.95
CA ASP A 38 -0.94 -15.06 -11.95
C ASP A 38 -0.39 -14.27 -13.14
N TRP A 39 -0.71 -12.99 -13.27
CA TRP A 39 -0.19 -12.18 -14.37
C TRP A 39 1.32 -12.00 -14.25
N LYS A 40 2.05 -12.46 -15.25
CA LYS A 40 3.53 -12.41 -15.26
C LYS A 40 4.10 -10.99 -15.16
N TRP A 41 3.35 -10.01 -15.65
CA TRP A 41 3.73 -8.59 -15.63
C TRP A 41 3.58 -7.95 -14.24
N VAL A 42 2.75 -8.50 -13.38
CA VAL A 42 2.54 -8.01 -12.01
C VAL A 42 3.65 -8.58 -11.14
N THR A 43 4.64 -7.75 -10.79
CA THR A 43 5.74 -8.14 -9.91
C THR A 43 5.59 -7.50 -8.53
N PRO A 44 6.02 -8.15 -7.43
CA PRO A 44 5.99 -7.52 -6.10
C PRO A 44 6.68 -6.15 -6.10
N LEU A 45 7.90 -6.07 -6.62
CA LEU A 45 8.65 -4.81 -6.69
C LEU A 45 7.91 -3.72 -7.50
N GLY A 46 7.24 -4.10 -8.60
CA GLY A 46 6.44 -3.16 -9.38
C GLY A 46 5.28 -2.59 -8.58
N ILE A 47 4.61 -3.41 -7.76
CA ILE A 47 3.53 -2.96 -6.87
C ILE A 47 4.09 -2.05 -5.78
N THR A 48 5.23 -2.39 -5.16
CA THR A 48 5.91 -1.56 -4.14
C THR A 48 6.21 -0.16 -4.70
N ILE A 49 6.81 -0.08 -5.88
CA ILE A 49 7.14 1.21 -6.53
C ILE A 49 5.86 2.00 -6.82
N LEU A 50 4.84 1.35 -7.38
CA LEU A 50 3.57 2.01 -7.70
C LEU A 50 2.86 2.51 -6.44
N SER A 51 2.85 1.72 -5.35
CA SER A 51 2.29 2.13 -4.06
C SER A 51 2.98 3.37 -3.50
N LEU A 52 4.32 3.43 -3.60
CA LEU A 52 5.11 4.59 -3.20
C LEU A 52 4.70 5.84 -3.99
N PHE A 53 4.63 5.75 -5.33
CA PHE A 53 4.22 6.88 -6.16
C PHE A 53 2.82 7.38 -5.82
N ILE A 54 1.86 6.48 -5.60
CA ILE A 54 0.49 6.85 -5.22
C ILE A 54 0.49 7.56 -3.86
N ARG A 55 1.27 7.09 -2.87
CA ARG A 55 1.38 7.73 -1.55
C ARG A 55 2.03 9.13 -1.66
N ILE A 56 3.07 9.28 -2.45
CA ILE A 56 3.71 10.59 -2.70
C ILE A 56 2.72 11.54 -3.37
N PHE A 57 2.01 11.08 -4.38
CA PHE A 57 1.01 11.91 -5.06
C PHE A 57 -0.13 12.30 -4.13
N GLY A 58 -0.57 11.38 -3.26
CA GLY A 58 -1.54 11.68 -2.20
C GLY A 58 -1.05 12.75 -1.24
N ALA A 59 0.21 12.71 -0.82
CA ALA A 59 0.82 13.74 0.02
C ALA A 59 0.88 15.11 -0.68
N LEU A 60 1.20 15.14 -1.98
CA LEU A 60 1.16 16.37 -2.76
C LEU A 60 -0.26 16.96 -2.84
N MET A 61 -1.29 16.11 -3.00
CA MET A 61 -2.69 16.55 -2.99
C MET A 61 -3.07 17.21 -1.66
N ILE A 62 -2.61 16.66 -0.53
CA ILE A 62 -2.78 17.30 0.79
C ILE A 62 -2.08 18.67 0.82
N GLY A 63 -0.86 18.75 0.31
CA GLY A 63 -0.07 19.99 0.27
C GLY A 63 -0.75 21.11 -0.52
N ILE A 64 -1.53 20.80 -1.54
CA ILE A 64 -2.30 21.75 -2.35
C ILE A 64 -3.76 21.92 -1.89
N ASN A 65 -4.06 21.62 -0.64
CA ASN A 65 -5.38 21.74 0.00
C ASN A 65 -6.47 20.74 -0.49
N ASN A 66 -6.10 19.72 -1.23
CA ASN A 66 -7.05 18.68 -1.66
C ASN A 66 -6.96 17.46 -0.73
N ILE A 67 -7.36 17.64 0.54
CA ILE A 67 -7.17 16.65 1.61
C ILE A 67 -7.91 15.34 1.30
N ILE A 68 -9.18 15.44 0.86
CA ILE A 68 -10.01 14.24 0.65
C ILE A 68 -9.37 13.33 -0.39
N LEU A 69 -8.96 13.88 -1.54
CA LEU A 69 -8.30 13.12 -2.59
C LEU A 69 -6.96 12.56 -2.10
N GLY A 70 -6.18 13.37 -1.38
CA GLY A 70 -4.90 12.96 -0.83
C GLY A 70 -5.03 11.78 0.12
N VAL A 71 -5.99 11.81 1.05
CA VAL A 71 -6.24 10.72 2.00
C VAL A 71 -6.69 9.45 1.28
N ILE A 72 -7.59 9.55 0.30
CA ILE A 72 -8.02 8.40 -0.49
C ILE A 72 -6.83 7.76 -1.21
N MET A 73 -5.98 8.56 -1.85
CA MET A 73 -4.79 8.05 -2.55
C MET A 73 -3.79 7.36 -1.60
N ILE A 74 -3.57 7.95 -0.43
CA ILE A 74 -2.71 7.32 0.59
C ILE A 74 -3.28 5.97 1.03
N GLN A 75 -4.58 5.86 1.27
CA GLN A 75 -5.23 4.59 1.63
C GLN A 75 -5.09 3.54 0.52
N VAL A 76 -5.30 3.93 -0.74
CA VAL A 76 -5.07 3.04 -1.89
C VAL A 76 -3.61 2.58 -1.93
N GLY A 77 -2.65 3.48 -1.72
CA GLY A 77 -1.23 3.15 -1.67
C GLY A 77 -0.90 2.14 -0.56
N ILE A 78 -1.47 2.30 0.65
CA ILE A 78 -1.29 1.35 1.76
C ILE A 78 -1.86 -0.04 1.43
N VAL A 79 -3.03 -0.12 0.79
CA VAL A 79 -3.60 -1.41 0.35
C VAL A 79 -2.70 -2.07 -0.68
N MET A 80 -2.16 -1.30 -1.64
CA MET A 80 -1.23 -1.82 -2.65
C MET A 80 0.07 -2.34 -2.04
N ASP A 81 0.57 -1.68 -1.03
CA ASP A 81 1.72 -2.11 -0.24
C ASP A 81 1.50 -3.49 0.42
N HIS A 82 0.31 -3.73 0.97
CA HIS A 82 -0.06 -5.06 1.45
C HIS A 82 -0.14 -6.10 0.33
N MET A 83 -0.45 -5.69 -0.89
CA MET A 83 -0.52 -6.59 -2.05
C MET A 83 0.85 -7.13 -2.46
N ASP A 84 1.91 -6.32 -2.45
CA ASP A 84 3.24 -6.76 -2.87
C ASP A 84 3.80 -7.83 -1.93
N GLY A 85 3.68 -7.65 -0.63
CA GLY A 85 4.08 -8.62 0.37
C GLY A 85 3.25 -9.92 0.28
N ASN A 86 1.94 -9.83 0.03
CA ASN A 86 1.08 -11.00 -0.17
C ASN A 86 1.44 -11.73 -1.47
N LEU A 87 1.71 -10.99 -2.56
CA LEU A 87 2.12 -11.57 -3.85
C LEU A 87 3.49 -12.24 -3.76
N ALA A 88 4.47 -11.61 -3.08
CA ALA A 88 5.81 -12.19 -2.87
C ALA A 88 5.73 -13.52 -2.13
N ARG A 89 4.88 -13.61 -1.09
CA ARG A 89 4.62 -14.85 -0.35
C ARG A 89 3.91 -15.90 -1.22
N TYR A 90 2.87 -15.51 -1.92
CA TYR A 90 2.13 -16.40 -2.81
C TYR A 90 3.04 -17.04 -3.86
N ARG A 91 3.93 -16.24 -4.47
CA ARG A 91 4.89 -16.71 -5.47
C ARG A 91 6.15 -17.35 -4.88
N LYS A 92 6.28 -17.45 -3.55
CA LYS A 92 7.48 -17.95 -2.85
C LYS A 92 8.77 -17.22 -3.28
N LYS A 93 8.67 -15.92 -3.58
CA LYS A 93 9.76 -15.05 -4.03
C LYS A 93 10.12 -13.97 -2.99
N THR A 94 10.00 -14.29 -1.71
CA THR A 94 10.41 -13.39 -0.65
C THR A 94 11.94 -13.32 -0.59
N THR A 95 12.49 -12.10 -0.62
CA THR A 95 13.93 -11.86 -0.50
C THR A 95 14.20 -10.88 0.66
N LEU A 96 15.37 -11.01 1.29
CA LEU A 96 15.79 -10.06 2.34
C LEU A 96 15.91 -8.63 1.78
N SER A 97 16.46 -8.51 0.55
CA SER A 97 16.58 -7.22 -0.13
C SER A 97 15.22 -6.58 -0.41
N GLY A 98 14.21 -7.37 -0.85
CA GLY A 98 12.86 -6.88 -1.07
C GLY A 98 12.23 -6.33 0.20
N GLY A 99 12.30 -7.06 1.30
CA GLY A 99 11.78 -6.59 2.59
C GLY A 99 12.54 -5.39 3.17
N PHE A 100 13.82 -5.20 2.81
CA PHE A 100 14.58 -4.01 3.21
C PHE A 100 14.15 -2.76 2.42
N ILE A 101 14.00 -2.89 1.09
CA ILE A 101 13.51 -1.81 0.21
C ILE A 101 12.12 -1.37 0.63
N ASP A 102 11.23 -2.30 0.91
CA ASP A 102 9.87 -2.07 1.38
C ASP A 102 9.85 -1.19 2.65
N ARG A 103 10.65 -1.52 3.66
CA ARG A 103 10.78 -0.71 4.88
C ARG A 103 11.33 0.69 4.65
N ILE A 104 12.28 0.84 3.71
CA ILE A 104 12.82 2.16 3.36
C ILE A 104 11.73 3.01 2.71
N PHE A 105 10.97 2.43 1.78
CA PHE A 105 9.91 3.14 1.07
C PHE A 105 8.75 3.50 1.99
N ASP A 106 8.42 2.64 2.95
CA ASP A 106 7.44 2.94 4.00
C ASP A 106 7.88 4.11 4.86
N GLY A 107 9.11 4.08 5.36
CA GLY A 107 9.68 5.17 6.13
C GLY A 107 9.69 6.48 5.36
N LEU A 108 10.15 6.45 4.09
CA LEU A 108 10.20 7.63 3.23
C LEU A 108 8.80 8.22 3.00
N SER A 109 7.82 7.38 2.66
CA SER A 109 6.45 7.84 2.43
C SER A 109 5.82 8.42 3.69
N PHE A 110 6.10 7.84 4.87
CA PHE A 110 5.63 8.35 6.15
C PHE A 110 6.15 9.78 6.43
N TYR A 111 7.45 10.02 6.22
CA TYR A 111 8.02 11.36 6.38
C TYR A 111 7.42 12.37 5.42
N ILE A 112 7.22 11.99 4.15
CA ILE A 112 6.61 12.87 3.14
C ILE A 112 5.17 13.22 3.53
N ILE A 113 4.37 12.26 3.99
CA ILE A 113 2.99 12.46 4.41
C ILE A 113 2.93 13.40 5.62
N ILE A 114 3.76 13.19 6.65
CA ILE A 114 3.81 14.08 7.82
C ILE A 114 4.20 15.49 7.43
N THR A 115 5.19 15.64 6.55
CA THR A 115 5.62 16.96 6.06
C THR A 115 4.50 17.67 5.32
N ALA A 116 3.75 16.96 4.47
CA ALA A 116 2.61 17.51 3.74
C ALA A 116 1.48 17.94 4.67
N LEU A 117 1.18 17.16 5.71
CA LEU A 117 0.19 17.50 6.73
C LEU A 117 0.63 18.72 7.56
N GLY A 118 1.90 18.78 7.96
CA GLY A 118 2.47 19.92 8.67
C GLY A 118 2.41 21.20 7.83
N TRP A 119 2.79 21.14 6.57
CA TRP A 119 2.68 22.24 5.62
C TRP A 119 1.24 22.73 5.48
N HIS A 120 0.29 21.80 5.31
CA HIS A 120 -1.12 22.12 5.23
C HIS A 120 -1.62 22.82 6.51
N ALA A 121 -1.25 22.32 7.69
CA ALA A 121 -1.65 22.91 8.98
C ALA A 121 -1.13 24.34 9.16
N VAL A 122 0.12 24.61 8.75
CA VAL A 122 0.71 25.95 8.78
C VAL A 122 -0.04 26.91 7.87
N ASN A 123 -0.38 26.48 6.65
CA ASN A 123 -1.12 27.32 5.70
C ASN A 123 -2.53 27.64 6.19
N LEU A 124 -3.20 26.73 6.87
CA LEU A 124 -4.51 27.01 7.50
C LEU A 124 -4.38 28.04 8.62
N GLY A 125 -3.35 27.94 9.47
CA GLY A 125 -3.10 28.88 10.57
C GLY A 125 -2.69 30.28 10.10
N SER A 126 -2.10 30.41 8.90
CA SER A 126 -1.69 31.70 8.34
C SER A 126 -2.83 32.45 7.60
N SER A 127 -3.96 31.79 7.36
CA SER A 127 -5.13 32.36 6.67
C SER A 127 -6.22 32.86 7.63
N THR A 128 -5.99 32.73 8.94
CA THR A 128 -6.83 33.32 10.00
C THR A 128 -6.20 34.57 10.58
#